data_79f5bc59b5f24b5a0d206cbb077c1486
#
_entry.id   79f5bc59b5f24b5a0d206cbb077c1486
#
_cell.length_a   1.000
_cell.length_b   1.000
_cell.length_c   1.000
_cell.angle_alpha   90.00
_cell.angle_beta   90.00
_cell.angle_gamma   90.00
#
_symmetry.space_group_name_H-M   'P 1'
#
loop_
_entity.id
_entity.type
_entity.pdbx_description
1 polymer ?
#
loop_
_entity_poly.entity_id
_entity_poly.type
_entity_poly.pdbx_seq_one_letter_code
_entity_poly.pdbx_strand_id
1 'polypeptide(L)'
;MTRAGAAIAFAAMLVSITETAMAEAMLRGDLLGSVRSLTAKHEDTLLDLARDNELGFIEIVAANQGVDPWVPGEGTEIILPTGHLLPNAPREGIVINLAEHRLYFFAEDGIRTYAIGVGRDGWDTPLGTTKIVRKKKNPIWYPPESIREEHPDLPKVVRAGPDNPLGRHALYFDWPTYLVHGTNMPWGVGRRVSHGCIRLYPESIEKLFGEVPVGTTVQVIDQTIKVGWSAGELYLEVYPEPEQVDELERDGAFSSAAKRSNSDAYYKIRNLAGDELSRLDWPALRNALAERTGLPVRVTLQNHAENQTE
;
A
#
# COMPACT_ATOMS: atom_id res chain seq x y z
N MET A 1 19.71 7.99 55.56
CA MET A 1 18.86 8.46 54.45
C MET A 1 19.69 8.39 53.18
N THR A 2 19.81 7.27 52.46
CA THR A 2 20.44 7.18 51.11
C THR A 2 20.37 5.74 50.60
N ARG A 3 19.16 5.22 50.33
CA ARG A 3 18.99 3.96 49.55
C ARG A 3 17.79 3.92 48.64
N ALA A 4 16.97 4.96 48.56
CA ALA A 4 15.74 4.97 47.73
C ALA A 4 15.96 5.61 46.33
N GLY A 5 17.03 6.40 46.12
CA GLY A 5 17.23 7.08 44.84
C GLY A 5 17.85 6.25 43.72
N ALA A 6 18.58 5.17 44.03
CA ALA A 6 19.27 4.37 43.05
C ALA A 6 18.33 3.35 42.32
N ALA A 7 17.26 2.90 42.99
CA ALA A 7 16.32 1.93 42.41
C ALA A 7 15.39 2.55 41.37
N ILE A 8 15.01 3.84 41.52
CA ILE A 8 14.12 4.54 40.57
C ILE A 8 14.85 4.88 39.27
N ALA A 9 16.15 5.28 39.36
CA ALA A 9 16.95 5.58 38.16
C ALA A 9 17.23 4.31 37.32
N PHE A 10 17.39 3.15 37.96
CA PHE A 10 17.63 1.88 37.25
C PHE A 10 16.37 1.33 36.59
N ALA A 11 15.16 1.52 37.19
CA ALA A 11 13.91 1.13 36.59
C ALA A 11 13.53 2.02 35.37
N ALA A 12 13.77 3.34 35.45
CA ALA A 12 13.53 4.25 34.34
C ALA A 12 14.48 3.97 33.15
N MET A 13 15.72 3.59 33.41
CA MET A 13 16.69 3.25 32.37
C MET A 13 16.39 1.90 31.68
N LEU A 14 15.87 0.91 32.41
CA LEU A 14 15.44 -0.37 31.87
C LEU A 14 14.17 -0.24 30.99
N VAL A 15 13.22 0.62 31.36
CA VAL A 15 12.00 0.86 30.56
C VAL A 15 12.36 1.57 29.25
N SER A 16 13.25 2.55 29.27
CA SER A 16 13.67 3.25 28.02
C SER A 16 14.47 2.36 27.07
N ILE A 17 15.24 1.39 27.58
CA ILE A 17 15.98 0.42 26.76
C ILE A 17 15.04 -0.59 26.12
N THR A 18 13.96 -0.98 26.81
CA THR A 18 12.97 -1.92 26.25
C THR A 18 12.08 -1.25 25.20
N GLU A 19 11.71 0.02 25.35
CA GLU A 19 10.93 0.77 24.35
C GLU A 19 11.74 1.03 23.08
N THR A 20 13.00 1.40 23.20
CA THR A 20 13.90 1.57 22.03
C THR A 20 14.19 0.22 21.34
N ALA A 21 14.38 -0.86 22.08
CA ALA A 21 14.58 -2.19 21.50
C ALA A 21 13.33 -2.74 20.82
N MET A 22 12.14 -2.48 21.35
CA MET A 22 10.86 -2.79 20.68
C MET A 22 10.64 -1.95 19.43
N ALA A 23 10.93 -0.65 19.46
CA ALA A 23 10.87 0.21 18.30
C ALA A 23 11.88 -0.21 17.21
N GLU A 24 13.12 -0.56 17.57
CA GLU A 24 14.09 -1.14 16.64
C GLU A 24 13.69 -2.53 16.12
N ALA A 25 13.06 -3.38 16.92
CA ALA A 25 12.54 -4.68 16.48
C ALA A 25 11.33 -4.53 15.54
N MET A 26 10.47 -3.53 15.75
CA MET A 26 9.40 -3.16 14.80
C MET A 26 9.97 -2.60 13.49
N LEU A 27 11.08 -1.86 13.53
CA LEU A 27 11.78 -1.37 12.35
C LEU A 27 12.57 -2.45 11.60
N ARG A 28 12.85 -3.61 12.19
CA ARG A 28 13.59 -4.73 11.58
C ARG A 28 12.70 -5.72 10.84
N GLY A 29 11.38 -5.66 11.01
CA GLY A 29 10.43 -6.47 10.24
C GLY A 29 10.08 -5.81 8.91
N ASP A 30 9.95 -6.62 7.86
CA ASP A 30 9.47 -6.15 6.56
C ASP A 30 7.94 -6.09 6.49
N LEU A 31 7.22 -6.66 7.46
CA LEU A 31 5.76 -6.70 7.52
C LEU A 31 5.21 -5.55 8.37
N LEU A 32 4.42 -4.68 7.76
CA LEU A 32 3.70 -3.59 8.39
C LEU A 32 2.23 -3.97 8.59
N GLY A 33 1.71 -3.86 9.81
CA GLY A 33 0.33 -4.21 10.12
C GLY A 33 0.05 -5.72 10.15
N SER A 34 -1.21 -6.09 10.02
CA SER A 34 -1.66 -7.49 9.99
C SER A 34 -2.94 -7.62 9.17
N VAL A 35 -3.15 -8.77 8.56
CA VAL A 35 -4.42 -9.10 7.90
C VAL A 35 -5.52 -9.23 8.94
N ARG A 36 -6.69 -8.67 8.66
CA ARG A 36 -7.88 -8.74 9.51
C ARG A 36 -9.05 -9.27 8.70
N SER A 37 -10.16 -9.58 9.34
CA SER A 37 -11.44 -9.84 8.70
C SER A 37 -12.58 -9.16 9.45
N LEU A 38 -13.71 -9.02 8.76
CA LEU A 38 -14.98 -8.60 9.35
C LEU A 38 -16.13 -9.36 8.69
N THR A 39 -17.28 -9.34 9.32
CA THR A 39 -18.52 -9.88 8.73
C THR A 39 -19.31 -8.74 8.08
N ALA A 40 -19.61 -8.86 6.79
CA ALA A 40 -20.38 -7.86 6.04
C ALA A 40 -21.81 -7.74 6.58
N LYS A 41 -22.32 -6.51 6.59
CA LYS A 41 -23.71 -6.18 6.84
C LYS A 41 -24.47 -6.05 5.53
N HIS A 42 -25.78 -5.96 5.62
CA HIS A 42 -26.67 -5.86 4.45
C HIS A 42 -26.34 -4.65 3.55
N GLU A 43 -26.00 -3.49 4.15
CA GLU A 43 -25.71 -2.25 3.45
C GLU A 43 -24.27 -2.09 2.96
N ASP A 44 -23.36 -3.00 3.33
CA ASP A 44 -21.95 -2.87 3.02
C ASP A 44 -21.68 -3.12 1.53
N THR A 45 -20.72 -2.35 1.00
CA THR A 45 -20.03 -2.64 -0.27
C THR A 45 -18.54 -2.81 -0.01
N LEU A 46 -17.81 -3.56 -0.84
CA LEU A 46 -16.35 -3.64 -0.70
C LEU A 46 -15.69 -2.27 -0.90
N LEU A 47 -16.33 -1.37 -1.66
CA LEU A 47 -15.84 -0.02 -1.88
C LEU A 47 -15.86 0.83 -0.59
N ASP A 48 -16.96 0.77 0.16
CA ASP A 48 -17.10 1.49 1.43
C ASP A 48 -16.19 0.87 2.49
N LEU A 49 -16.17 -0.46 2.60
CA LEU A 49 -15.28 -1.19 3.51
C LEU A 49 -13.80 -0.92 3.22
N ALA A 50 -13.41 -0.78 1.94
CA ALA A 50 -12.06 -0.39 1.57
C ALA A 50 -11.71 0.98 2.16
N ARG A 51 -12.53 1.99 1.90
CA ARG A 51 -12.28 3.36 2.39
C ARG A 51 -12.24 3.44 3.91
N ASP A 52 -13.18 2.80 4.59
CA ASP A 52 -13.28 2.80 6.06
C ASP A 52 -12.07 2.15 6.74
N ASN A 53 -11.35 1.28 6.00
CA ASN A 53 -10.15 0.60 6.48
C ASN A 53 -8.85 1.11 5.82
N GLU A 54 -8.86 2.27 5.14
CA GLU A 54 -7.70 2.87 4.45
C GLU A 54 -7.10 1.95 3.38
N LEU A 55 -7.92 1.11 2.74
CA LEU A 55 -7.59 0.18 1.66
C LEU A 55 -8.01 0.73 0.29
N GLY A 56 -7.39 0.23 -0.76
CA GLY A 56 -7.81 0.48 -2.14
C GLY A 56 -8.87 -0.51 -2.62
N PHE A 57 -9.67 -0.11 -3.62
CA PHE A 57 -10.71 -0.99 -4.16
C PHE A 57 -10.16 -2.31 -4.70
N ILE A 58 -9.15 -2.27 -5.56
CA ILE A 58 -8.54 -3.49 -6.12
C ILE A 58 -7.89 -4.35 -5.04
N GLU A 59 -7.32 -3.72 -4.02
CA GLU A 59 -6.68 -4.40 -2.90
C GLU A 59 -7.68 -5.29 -2.13
N ILE A 60 -8.85 -4.75 -1.77
CA ILE A 60 -9.87 -5.53 -1.07
C ILE A 60 -10.53 -6.56 -2.00
N VAL A 61 -10.76 -6.24 -3.28
CA VAL A 61 -11.37 -7.19 -4.24
C VAL A 61 -10.43 -8.36 -4.52
N ALA A 62 -9.13 -8.12 -4.70
CA ALA A 62 -8.15 -9.18 -4.92
C ALA A 62 -8.04 -10.15 -3.72
N ALA A 63 -8.19 -9.63 -2.50
CA ALA A 63 -8.20 -10.45 -1.28
C ALA A 63 -9.51 -11.25 -1.09
N ASN A 64 -10.60 -10.86 -1.79
CA ASN A 64 -11.94 -11.44 -1.67
C ASN A 64 -12.51 -11.87 -3.03
N GLN A 65 -11.70 -12.51 -3.85
CA GLN A 65 -12.12 -12.92 -5.18
C GLN A 65 -13.37 -13.80 -5.14
N GLY A 66 -14.34 -13.51 -6.02
CA GLY A 66 -15.62 -14.19 -6.07
C GLY A 66 -16.70 -13.64 -5.14
N VAL A 67 -16.36 -12.67 -4.28
CA VAL A 67 -17.36 -11.88 -3.55
C VAL A 67 -17.80 -10.72 -4.44
N ASP A 68 -19.11 -10.51 -4.57
CA ASP A 68 -19.65 -9.37 -5.34
C ASP A 68 -19.22 -8.05 -4.66
N PRO A 69 -18.47 -7.17 -5.35
CA PRO A 69 -17.97 -5.94 -4.73
C PRO A 69 -19.07 -4.94 -4.32
N TRP A 70 -20.25 -5.04 -4.92
CA TRP A 70 -21.36 -4.12 -4.71
C TRP A 70 -22.42 -4.69 -3.76
N VAL A 71 -22.53 -6.01 -3.70
CA VAL A 71 -23.48 -6.72 -2.83
C VAL A 71 -22.79 -7.95 -2.24
N PRO A 72 -21.85 -7.78 -1.31
CA PRO A 72 -21.12 -8.92 -0.72
C PRO A 72 -22.02 -9.91 0.02
N GLY A 73 -23.20 -9.45 0.43
CA GLY A 73 -24.19 -10.24 1.18
C GLY A 73 -23.97 -10.19 2.70
N GLU A 74 -25.07 -10.06 3.42
CA GLU A 74 -25.05 -10.07 4.90
C GLU A 74 -24.48 -11.40 5.42
N GLY A 75 -23.56 -11.33 6.37
CA GLY A 75 -22.95 -12.51 6.99
C GLY A 75 -21.70 -13.01 6.26
N THR A 76 -21.36 -12.48 5.07
CA THR A 76 -20.14 -12.86 4.37
C THR A 76 -18.91 -12.38 5.14
N GLU A 77 -17.93 -13.27 5.34
CA GLU A 77 -16.64 -12.90 5.91
C GLU A 77 -15.80 -12.19 4.83
N ILE A 78 -15.37 -10.96 5.13
CA ILE A 78 -14.55 -10.13 4.25
C ILE A 78 -13.15 -10.01 4.84
N ILE A 79 -12.15 -10.40 4.06
CA ILE A 79 -10.75 -10.26 4.38
C ILE A 79 -10.33 -8.80 4.15
N LEU A 80 -9.73 -8.18 5.16
CA LEU A 80 -9.17 -6.84 5.10
C LEU A 80 -7.63 -6.96 4.96
N PRO A 81 -7.05 -6.68 3.78
CA PRO A 81 -5.61 -6.77 3.54
C PRO A 81 -4.84 -5.60 4.18
N THR A 82 -4.93 -5.46 5.51
CA THR A 82 -4.29 -4.38 6.30
C THR A 82 -2.87 -4.71 6.74
N GLY A 83 -2.31 -5.82 6.27
CA GLY A 83 -0.91 -6.20 6.43
C GLY A 83 -0.17 -6.08 5.10
N HIS A 84 1.02 -5.43 5.09
CA HIS A 84 1.78 -5.18 3.87
C HIS A 84 3.25 -5.44 4.09
N LEU A 85 3.90 -6.18 3.18
CA LEU A 85 5.36 -6.19 3.12
C LEU A 85 5.86 -4.84 2.62
N LEU A 86 6.93 -4.34 3.21
CA LEU A 86 7.57 -3.14 2.73
C LEU A 86 8.16 -3.37 1.33
N PRO A 87 8.06 -2.40 0.42
CA PRO A 87 8.66 -2.51 -0.89
C PRO A 87 10.18 -2.58 -0.82
N ASN A 88 10.80 -3.31 -1.76
CA ASN A 88 12.25 -3.35 -1.90
C ASN A 88 12.76 -2.06 -2.53
N ALA A 89 12.88 -1.02 -1.72
CA ALA A 89 13.28 0.33 -2.06
C ALA A 89 13.97 0.98 -0.84
N PRO A 90 14.70 2.10 -1.00
CA PRO A 90 15.20 2.87 0.13
C PRO A 90 14.09 3.25 1.10
N ARG A 91 14.30 3.04 2.39
CA ARG A 91 13.31 3.34 3.45
C ARG A 91 13.43 4.79 3.91
N GLU A 92 13.22 5.70 2.97
CA GLU A 92 13.30 7.14 3.20
C GLU A 92 12.28 7.89 2.33
N GLY A 93 11.79 9.02 2.82
CA GLY A 93 10.86 9.85 2.09
C GLY A 93 9.57 9.12 1.71
N ILE A 94 9.19 9.17 0.45
CA ILE A 94 7.99 8.52 -0.08
C ILE A 94 8.39 7.43 -1.09
N VAL A 95 7.82 6.25 -0.94
CA VAL A 95 7.87 5.17 -1.94
C VAL A 95 6.45 4.91 -2.43
N ILE A 96 6.25 4.96 -3.74
CA ILE A 96 4.98 4.67 -4.41
C ILE A 96 5.17 3.38 -5.20
N ASN A 97 4.42 2.33 -4.84
CA ASN A 97 4.40 1.10 -5.61
C ASN A 97 3.11 1.02 -6.44
N LEU A 98 3.24 1.15 -7.75
CA LEU A 98 2.11 1.21 -8.67
C LEU A 98 1.37 -0.13 -8.73
N ALA A 99 2.09 -1.26 -8.69
CA ALA A 99 1.51 -2.59 -8.79
C ALA A 99 0.55 -2.93 -7.64
N GLU A 100 0.76 -2.38 -6.45
CA GLU A 100 -0.09 -2.59 -5.28
C GLU A 100 -1.07 -1.44 -5.00
N HIS A 101 -1.03 -0.37 -5.81
CA HIS A 101 -1.82 0.84 -5.60
C HIS A 101 -1.62 1.44 -4.21
N ARG A 102 -0.35 1.53 -3.73
CA ARG A 102 -0.04 1.99 -2.37
C ARG A 102 1.16 2.92 -2.31
N LEU A 103 1.08 3.89 -1.42
CA LEU A 103 2.12 4.85 -1.07
C LEU A 103 2.59 4.58 0.36
N TYR A 104 3.90 4.57 0.57
CA TYR A 104 4.57 4.49 1.86
C TYR A 104 5.30 5.80 2.13
N PHE A 105 5.11 6.38 3.30
CA PHE A 105 5.87 7.51 3.80
C PHE A 105 6.68 7.08 5.01
N PHE A 106 8.00 7.14 4.88
CA PHE A 106 8.96 6.80 5.91
C PHE A 106 9.27 8.06 6.73
N ALA A 107 8.49 8.29 7.79
CA ALA A 107 8.67 9.38 8.72
C ALA A 107 9.65 8.99 9.84
N GLU A 108 10.17 9.99 10.57
CA GLU A 108 11.11 9.78 11.69
C GLU A 108 10.50 8.93 12.83
N ASP A 109 9.20 9.06 13.05
CA ASP A 109 8.44 8.38 14.12
C ASP A 109 7.72 7.11 13.65
N GLY A 110 7.94 6.64 12.40
CA GLY A 110 7.37 5.41 11.88
C GLY A 110 6.93 5.49 10.42
N ILE A 111 6.32 4.42 9.94
CA ILE A 111 5.90 4.29 8.54
C ILE A 111 4.39 4.56 8.45
N ARG A 112 4.01 5.43 7.52
CA ARG A 112 2.61 5.66 7.11
C ARG A 112 2.38 5.00 5.77
N THR A 113 1.20 4.41 5.56
CA THR A 113 0.85 3.84 4.26
C THR A 113 -0.56 4.27 3.85
N TYR A 114 -0.75 4.49 2.56
CA TYR A 114 -1.99 5.04 2.01
C TYR A 114 -2.33 4.33 0.71
N ALA A 115 -3.59 3.93 0.55
CA ALA A 115 -4.12 3.48 -0.73
C ALA A 115 -4.12 4.63 -1.74
N ILE A 116 -3.79 4.33 -3.00
CA ILE A 116 -3.70 5.32 -4.07
C ILE A 116 -4.45 4.89 -5.33
N GLY A 117 -5.04 5.85 -6.03
CA GLY A 117 -5.42 5.70 -7.43
C GLY A 117 -4.27 6.11 -8.33
N VAL A 118 -4.03 5.36 -9.39
CA VAL A 118 -2.90 5.53 -10.31
C VAL A 118 -3.35 5.81 -11.74
N GLY A 119 -2.42 6.05 -12.65
CA GLY A 119 -2.67 6.26 -14.07
C GLY A 119 -3.39 5.06 -14.71
N ARG A 120 -4.39 5.36 -15.55
CA ARG A 120 -5.02 4.34 -16.42
C ARG A 120 -4.10 3.98 -17.57
N ASP A 121 -4.46 2.95 -18.31
CA ASP A 121 -3.72 2.52 -19.50
C ASP A 121 -3.52 3.68 -20.50
N GLY A 122 -2.29 3.80 -21.03
CA GLY A 122 -1.88 4.92 -21.89
C GLY A 122 -1.60 6.24 -21.16
N TRP A 123 -1.79 6.30 -19.83
CA TRP A 123 -1.51 7.46 -18.97
C TRP A 123 -0.68 7.06 -17.76
N ASP A 124 0.45 6.44 -18.02
CA ASP A 124 1.28 5.85 -16.98
C ASP A 124 1.94 6.91 -16.08
N THR A 125 2.05 6.59 -14.80
CA THR A 125 2.92 7.32 -13.88
C THR A 125 4.37 6.90 -14.17
N PRO A 126 5.31 7.83 -14.41
CA PRO A 126 6.70 7.48 -14.68
C PRO A 126 7.34 6.74 -13.50
N LEU A 127 8.17 5.74 -13.80
CA LEU A 127 9.02 5.08 -12.80
C LEU A 127 10.31 5.87 -12.60
N GLY A 128 10.86 5.83 -11.38
CA GLY A 128 12.11 6.47 -11.03
C GLY A 128 12.03 7.36 -9.79
N THR A 129 13.00 8.25 -9.66
CA THR A 129 13.14 9.11 -8.48
C THR A 129 12.83 10.57 -8.82
N THR A 130 12.05 11.21 -7.98
CA THR A 130 11.72 12.64 -8.01
C THR A 130 11.68 13.19 -6.58
N LYS A 131 11.18 14.39 -6.40
CA LYS A 131 11.01 15.02 -5.08
C LYS A 131 9.77 15.90 -5.04
N ILE A 132 9.27 16.17 -3.83
CA ILE A 132 8.23 17.16 -3.60
C ILE A 132 8.85 18.55 -3.71
N VAL A 133 8.45 19.33 -4.71
CA VAL A 133 8.97 20.68 -4.92
C VAL A 133 8.03 21.78 -4.42
N ARG A 134 6.75 21.46 -4.25
CA ARG A 134 5.74 22.42 -3.83
C ARG A 134 4.54 21.73 -3.20
N LYS A 135 3.93 22.38 -2.21
CA LYS A 135 2.67 21.98 -1.57
C LYS A 135 1.63 23.09 -1.77
N LYS A 136 0.37 22.72 -2.02
CA LYS A 136 -0.71 23.68 -2.17
C LYS A 136 -1.98 23.19 -1.48
N LYS A 137 -2.48 23.97 -0.52
CA LYS A 137 -3.83 23.84 0.02
C LYS A 137 -4.82 24.56 -0.88
N ASN A 138 -5.98 23.97 -1.10
CA ASN A 138 -7.03 24.46 -2.00
C ASN A 138 -6.47 24.83 -3.39
N PRO A 139 -5.91 23.86 -4.13
CA PRO A 139 -5.30 24.12 -5.43
C PRO A 139 -6.36 24.58 -6.45
N ILE A 140 -5.93 25.39 -7.40
CA ILE A 140 -6.68 25.63 -8.64
C ILE A 140 -6.18 24.59 -9.64
N TRP A 141 -7.09 23.94 -10.34
CA TRP A 141 -6.74 23.01 -11.40
C TRP A 141 -6.82 23.68 -12.78
N TYR A 142 -5.76 23.53 -13.53
CA TYR A 142 -5.68 23.92 -14.94
C TYR A 142 -5.60 22.61 -15.73
N PRO A 143 -6.72 22.13 -16.33
CA PRO A 143 -6.70 20.89 -17.10
C PRO A 143 -5.65 20.97 -18.21
N PRO A 144 -4.74 20.01 -18.31
CA PRO A 144 -3.83 19.88 -19.45
C PRO A 144 -4.59 19.83 -20.77
N GLU A 145 -3.93 20.23 -21.88
CA GLU A 145 -4.55 20.24 -23.20
C GLU A 145 -5.06 18.85 -23.60
N SER A 146 -4.27 17.81 -23.37
CA SER A 146 -4.64 16.41 -23.60
C SER A 146 -5.95 16.00 -22.90
N ILE A 147 -6.17 16.44 -21.65
CA ILE A 147 -7.44 16.17 -20.95
C ILE A 147 -8.59 16.97 -21.55
N ARG A 148 -8.34 18.20 -22.01
CA ARG A 148 -9.38 19.02 -22.67
C ARG A 148 -9.72 18.51 -24.06
N GLU A 149 -8.82 17.87 -24.75
CA GLU A 149 -9.08 17.17 -26.01
C GLU A 149 -10.02 15.99 -25.82
N GLU A 150 -9.82 15.21 -24.74
CA GLU A 150 -10.74 14.11 -24.37
C GLU A 150 -12.11 14.64 -23.86
N HIS A 151 -12.10 15.80 -23.20
CA HIS A 151 -13.26 16.39 -22.55
C HIS A 151 -13.40 17.88 -22.95
N PRO A 152 -13.89 18.19 -24.16
CA PRO A 152 -13.96 19.56 -24.68
C PRO A 152 -14.81 20.53 -23.84
N ASP A 153 -15.77 20.00 -23.07
CA ASP A 153 -16.65 20.78 -22.20
C ASP A 153 -16.00 21.22 -20.88
N LEU A 154 -14.81 20.71 -20.57
CA LEU A 154 -14.11 21.10 -19.34
C LEU A 154 -13.69 22.57 -19.37
N PRO A 155 -13.93 23.31 -18.28
CA PRO A 155 -13.48 24.69 -18.18
C PRO A 155 -11.95 24.77 -18.18
N LYS A 156 -11.38 25.83 -18.75
CA LYS A 156 -9.92 26.06 -18.74
C LYS A 156 -9.32 26.17 -17.33
N VAL A 157 -10.17 26.49 -16.35
CA VAL A 157 -9.77 26.68 -14.94
C VAL A 157 -10.86 26.16 -14.03
N VAL A 158 -10.55 25.22 -13.16
CA VAL A 158 -11.42 24.78 -12.07
C VAL A 158 -10.88 25.36 -10.75
N ARG A 159 -11.66 26.24 -10.14
CA ARG A 159 -11.31 26.87 -8.86
C ARG A 159 -11.34 25.84 -7.73
N ALA A 160 -10.73 26.19 -6.59
CA ALA A 160 -10.86 25.41 -5.38
C ALA A 160 -12.33 25.29 -4.97
N GLY A 161 -12.75 24.06 -4.62
CA GLY A 161 -14.14 23.75 -4.29
C GLY A 161 -14.44 22.26 -4.37
N PRO A 162 -15.70 21.86 -4.09
CA PRO A 162 -16.08 20.45 -4.10
C PRO A 162 -15.94 19.78 -5.47
N ASP A 163 -16.05 20.55 -6.56
CA ASP A 163 -15.98 20.03 -7.93
C ASP A 163 -14.54 19.94 -8.46
N ASN A 164 -13.54 20.37 -7.66
CA ASN A 164 -12.15 20.33 -8.10
C ASN A 164 -11.59 18.91 -7.98
N PRO A 165 -11.16 18.28 -9.09
CA PRO A 165 -10.66 16.90 -9.08
C PRO A 165 -9.34 16.72 -8.30
N LEU A 166 -8.61 17.80 -8.00
CA LEU A 166 -7.42 17.75 -7.15
C LEU A 166 -7.77 17.71 -5.66
N GLY A 167 -9.04 17.89 -5.28
CA GLY A 167 -9.43 17.96 -3.89
C GLY A 167 -8.86 19.17 -3.16
N ARG A 168 -8.65 19.04 -1.84
CA ARG A 168 -8.22 20.15 -0.97
C ARG A 168 -6.71 20.32 -0.85
N HIS A 169 -5.91 19.29 -1.18
CA HIS A 169 -4.47 19.27 -0.97
C HIS A 169 -3.75 18.66 -2.17
N ALA A 170 -2.59 19.23 -2.54
CA ALA A 170 -1.74 18.74 -3.62
C ALA A 170 -0.25 18.90 -3.26
N LEU A 171 0.53 17.86 -3.53
CA LEU A 171 1.98 17.76 -3.41
C LEU A 171 2.56 17.59 -4.82
N TYR A 172 3.29 18.58 -5.32
CA TYR A 172 3.79 18.61 -6.70
C TYR A 172 5.17 17.99 -6.78
N PHE A 173 5.39 17.13 -7.76
CA PHE A 173 6.68 16.55 -8.08
C PHE A 173 7.57 17.53 -8.87
N ASP A 174 8.87 17.25 -8.90
CA ASP A 174 9.82 17.91 -9.80
C ASP A 174 9.60 17.47 -11.27
N TRP A 175 8.85 16.38 -11.48
CA TRP A 175 8.37 15.99 -12.79
C TRP A 175 7.22 16.90 -13.24
N PRO A 176 7.31 17.50 -14.44
CA PRO A 176 6.23 18.34 -14.94
C PRO A 176 4.89 17.60 -14.98
N THR A 177 3.82 18.27 -14.53
CA THR A 177 2.43 17.79 -14.53
C THR A 177 2.07 16.68 -13.55
N TYR A 178 3.04 16.02 -12.90
CA TYR A 178 2.78 14.95 -11.93
C TYR A 178 2.68 15.47 -10.49
N LEU A 179 1.74 14.90 -9.74
CA LEU A 179 1.49 15.28 -8.35
C LEU A 179 0.77 14.16 -7.59
N VAL A 180 0.86 14.21 -6.27
CA VAL A 180 -0.01 13.50 -5.35
C VAL A 180 -1.08 14.47 -4.86
N HIS A 181 -2.35 14.08 -4.95
CA HIS A 181 -3.46 14.98 -4.61
C HIS A 181 -4.66 14.24 -4.02
N GLY A 182 -5.56 14.99 -3.40
CA GLY A 182 -6.86 14.47 -3.01
C GLY A 182 -7.76 14.22 -4.20
N THR A 183 -9.04 14.04 -3.93
CA THR A 183 -10.02 13.83 -5.00
C THR A 183 -11.41 14.32 -4.55
N ASN A 184 -12.23 14.69 -5.51
CA ASN A 184 -13.68 14.84 -5.35
C ASN A 184 -14.43 13.52 -5.67
N MET A 185 -13.70 12.49 -6.15
CA MET A 185 -14.22 11.17 -6.52
C MET A 185 -13.46 10.07 -5.77
N PRO A 186 -13.73 9.86 -4.47
CA PRO A 186 -12.95 8.94 -3.62
C PRO A 186 -13.02 7.47 -4.06
N TRP A 187 -14.08 7.06 -4.77
CA TRP A 187 -14.21 5.71 -5.33
C TRP A 187 -13.18 5.36 -6.42
N GLY A 188 -12.39 6.33 -6.88
CA GLY A 188 -11.26 6.11 -7.78
C GLY A 188 -9.95 5.75 -7.07
N VAL A 189 -9.92 5.70 -5.73
CA VAL A 189 -8.75 5.28 -4.97
C VAL A 189 -8.64 3.75 -4.98
N GLY A 190 -7.43 3.25 -5.21
CA GLY A 190 -7.18 1.82 -5.41
C GLY A 190 -7.51 1.33 -6.82
N ARG A 191 -7.66 2.25 -7.81
CA ARG A 191 -7.99 1.94 -9.20
C ARG A 191 -7.05 2.62 -10.19
N ARG A 192 -7.07 2.16 -11.45
CA ARG A 192 -6.35 2.75 -12.59
C ARG A 192 -7.26 3.72 -13.34
N VAL A 193 -7.40 4.96 -12.83
CA VAL A 193 -8.42 5.92 -13.33
C VAL A 193 -7.89 7.34 -13.57
N SER A 194 -6.62 7.61 -13.29
CA SER A 194 -6.06 8.95 -13.44
C SER A 194 -5.35 9.14 -14.80
N HIS A 195 -4.95 10.37 -15.08
CA HIS A 195 -4.06 10.72 -16.20
C HIS A 195 -2.60 10.78 -15.72
N GLY A 196 -2.17 9.78 -14.94
CA GLY A 196 -0.80 9.65 -14.44
C GLY A 196 -0.54 10.26 -13.07
N CYS A 197 -1.44 11.08 -12.52
CA CYS A 197 -1.32 11.61 -11.16
C CYS A 197 -1.75 10.58 -10.10
N ILE A 198 -1.24 10.75 -8.90
CA ILE A 198 -1.52 9.88 -7.76
C ILE A 198 -2.66 10.47 -6.93
N ARG A 199 -3.78 9.74 -6.81
CA ARG A 199 -4.97 10.15 -6.04
C ARG A 199 -4.99 9.48 -4.69
N LEU A 200 -5.30 10.24 -3.63
CA LEU A 200 -5.57 9.71 -2.29
C LEU A 200 -7.00 10.07 -1.85
N TYR A 201 -7.50 9.32 -0.88
CA TYR A 201 -8.70 9.73 -0.15
C TYR A 201 -8.52 11.14 0.43
N PRO A 202 -9.59 11.94 0.52
CA PRO A 202 -9.52 13.31 1.05
C PRO A 202 -8.91 13.40 2.44
N GLU A 203 -9.23 12.46 3.30
CA GLU A 203 -8.71 12.31 4.66
C GLU A 203 -7.23 11.90 4.69
N SER A 204 -6.82 11.03 3.77
CA SER A 204 -5.44 10.52 3.66
C SER A 204 -4.49 11.59 3.15
N ILE A 205 -4.88 12.34 2.10
CA ILE A 205 -4.02 13.41 1.57
C ILE A 205 -3.89 14.57 2.57
N GLU A 206 -4.89 14.82 3.42
CA GLU A 206 -4.81 15.87 4.46
C GLU A 206 -3.75 15.50 5.51
N LYS A 207 -3.73 14.23 5.97
CA LYS A 207 -2.68 13.70 6.87
C LYS A 207 -1.31 13.81 6.22
N LEU A 208 -1.12 13.22 5.04
CA LEU A 208 0.14 13.22 4.31
C LEU A 208 0.65 14.64 4.03
N PHE A 209 -0.24 15.56 3.65
CA PHE A 209 0.10 16.97 3.42
C PHE A 209 0.62 17.65 4.68
N GLY A 210 0.10 17.31 5.86
CA GLY A 210 0.58 17.86 7.14
C GLY A 210 2.01 17.43 7.46
N GLU A 211 2.36 16.19 7.16
CA GLU A 211 3.60 15.56 7.60
C GLU A 211 4.77 15.69 6.59
N VAL A 212 4.50 15.64 5.29
CA VAL A 212 5.54 15.61 4.24
C VAL A 212 6.16 16.99 4.01
N PRO A 213 7.48 17.21 4.21
CA PRO A 213 8.18 18.44 3.88
C PRO A 213 8.35 18.63 2.37
N VAL A 214 8.53 19.89 1.93
CA VAL A 214 9.10 20.19 0.60
C VAL A 214 10.55 19.72 0.58
N GLY A 215 10.97 19.10 -0.51
CA GLY A 215 12.29 18.47 -0.66
C GLY A 215 12.28 16.96 -0.43
N THR A 216 11.20 16.40 0.14
CA THR A 216 11.08 14.94 0.35
C THR A 216 11.28 14.18 -0.96
N THR A 217 12.19 13.22 -0.94
CA THR A 217 12.43 12.28 -2.05
C THR A 217 11.20 11.43 -2.29
N VAL A 218 10.86 11.19 -3.54
CA VAL A 218 9.78 10.29 -3.97
C VAL A 218 10.35 9.27 -4.93
N GLN A 219 10.20 8.00 -4.62
CA GLN A 219 10.55 6.90 -5.51
C GLN A 219 9.28 6.21 -6.00
N VAL A 220 9.11 6.13 -7.31
CA VAL A 220 8.01 5.42 -7.96
C VAL A 220 8.54 4.12 -8.55
N ILE A 221 7.92 3.01 -8.15
CA ILE A 221 8.31 1.64 -8.54
C ILE A 221 7.08 0.86 -8.99
N ASP A 222 7.31 -0.28 -9.65
CA ASP A 222 6.28 -1.24 -10.09
C ASP A 222 6.69 -2.66 -9.66
N GLN A 223 6.47 -2.98 -8.39
CA GLN A 223 6.82 -4.28 -7.81
C GLN A 223 5.56 -5.12 -7.59
N THR A 224 5.28 -6.03 -8.51
CA THR A 224 4.17 -7.00 -8.39
C THR A 224 4.45 -8.11 -7.37
N ILE A 225 5.70 -8.28 -6.96
CA ILE A 225 6.12 -9.33 -6.03
C ILE A 225 7.05 -8.72 -4.99
N LYS A 226 6.64 -8.80 -3.72
CA LYS A 226 7.44 -8.43 -2.57
C LYS A 226 7.77 -9.67 -1.74
N VAL A 227 8.99 -9.72 -1.22
CA VAL A 227 9.47 -10.79 -0.33
C VAL A 227 10.20 -10.12 0.82
N GLY A 228 9.92 -10.57 2.05
CA GLY A 228 10.54 -9.97 3.22
C GLY A 228 10.47 -10.85 4.46
N TRP A 229 11.34 -10.57 5.42
CA TRP A 229 11.39 -11.28 6.70
C TRP A 229 10.58 -10.53 7.76
N SER A 230 9.82 -11.26 8.57
CA SER A 230 9.17 -10.74 9.77
C SER A 230 9.14 -11.82 10.85
N ALA A 231 9.59 -11.47 12.06
CA ALA A 231 9.62 -12.39 13.21
C ALA A 231 10.26 -13.77 12.91
N GLY A 232 11.32 -13.80 12.10
CA GLY A 232 12.04 -15.04 11.75
C GLY A 232 11.34 -15.91 10.70
N GLU A 233 10.25 -15.44 10.11
CA GLU A 233 9.53 -16.10 9.03
C GLU A 233 9.60 -15.30 7.73
N LEU A 234 9.71 -15.99 6.59
CA LEU A 234 9.71 -15.37 5.27
C LEU A 234 8.28 -15.26 4.74
N TYR A 235 7.95 -14.07 4.25
CA TYR A 235 6.66 -13.77 3.66
C TYR A 235 6.80 -13.41 2.19
N LEU A 236 5.78 -13.76 1.42
CA LEU A 236 5.61 -13.43 0.00
C LEU A 236 4.28 -12.70 -0.18
N GLU A 237 4.29 -11.61 -0.92
CA GLU A 237 3.11 -10.84 -1.27
C GLU A 237 3.11 -10.63 -2.79
N VAL A 238 2.01 -11.03 -3.44
CA VAL A 238 1.91 -11.07 -4.91
C VAL A 238 0.65 -10.36 -5.34
N TYR A 239 0.80 -9.37 -6.21
CA TYR A 239 -0.28 -8.53 -6.72
C TYR A 239 -0.73 -8.96 -8.11
N PRO A 240 -2.01 -8.71 -8.46
CA PRO A 240 -2.52 -8.91 -9.82
C PRO A 240 -1.75 -8.08 -10.84
N GLU A 241 -1.63 -8.60 -12.06
CA GLU A 241 -1.11 -7.85 -13.21
C GLU A 241 -2.18 -6.94 -13.81
N PRO A 242 -1.82 -5.95 -14.65
CA PRO A 242 -2.78 -4.99 -15.19
C PRO A 242 -4.05 -5.61 -15.80
N GLU A 243 -3.91 -6.66 -16.58
CA GLU A 243 -5.07 -7.35 -17.17
C GLU A 243 -5.94 -8.06 -16.13
N GLN A 244 -5.30 -8.62 -15.08
CA GLN A 244 -6.02 -9.22 -13.96
C GLN A 244 -6.73 -8.16 -13.11
N VAL A 245 -6.14 -6.97 -12.97
CA VAL A 245 -6.78 -5.80 -12.33
C VAL A 245 -8.04 -5.41 -13.10
N ASP A 246 -7.99 -5.36 -14.44
CA ASP A 246 -9.15 -5.02 -15.28
C ASP A 246 -10.26 -6.09 -15.16
N GLU A 247 -9.91 -7.37 -15.01
CA GLU A 247 -10.87 -8.44 -14.73
C GLU A 247 -11.48 -8.30 -13.32
N LEU A 248 -10.66 -8.02 -12.29
CA LEU A 248 -11.15 -7.78 -10.93
C LEU A 248 -12.12 -6.60 -10.86
N GLU A 249 -11.84 -5.50 -11.57
CA GLU A 249 -12.76 -4.36 -11.64
C GLU A 249 -14.09 -4.68 -12.28
N ARG A 250 -14.09 -5.53 -13.30
CA ARG A 250 -15.28 -5.88 -14.06
C ARG A 250 -16.09 -7.00 -13.43
N ASP A 251 -15.41 -8.06 -12.97
CA ASP A 251 -16.02 -9.35 -12.65
C ASP A 251 -15.84 -9.75 -11.18
N GLY A 252 -15.08 -9.01 -10.38
CA GLY A 252 -14.77 -9.33 -9.00
C GLY A 252 -13.79 -10.50 -8.81
N ALA A 253 -13.30 -11.07 -9.89
CA ALA A 253 -12.31 -12.16 -9.93
C ALA A 253 -11.56 -12.13 -11.26
N PHE A 254 -10.41 -12.80 -11.34
CA PHE A 254 -9.70 -12.98 -12.60
C PHE A 254 -9.47 -14.46 -12.91
N SER A 255 -9.34 -14.77 -14.18
CA SER A 255 -9.02 -16.11 -14.69
C SER A 255 -7.81 -16.14 -15.62
N SER A 256 -7.34 -14.97 -16.06
CA SER A 256 -6.19 -14.85 -16.93
C SER A 256 -4.90 -15.28 -16.22
N ALA A 257 -4.05 -16.02 -16.95
CA ALA A 257 -2.73 -16.36 -16.45
C ALA A 257 -1.82 -15.11 -16.42
N ALA A 258 -0.97 -15.04 -15.40
CA ALA A 258 0.05 -14.01 -15.33
C ALA A 258 0.98 -14.04 -16.56
N LYS A 259 1.24 -12.90 -17.17
CA LYS A 259 2.15 -12.76 -18.31
C LYS A 259 3.61 -12.64 -17.88
N ARG A 260 3.84 -12.02 -16.72
CA ARG A 260 5.19 -11.88 -16.16
C ARG A 260 5.67 -13.21 -15.62
N SER A 261 6.92 -13.54 -15.93
CA SER A 261 7.54 -14.77 -15.43
C SER A 261 7.70 -14.72 -13.90
N ASN A 262 7.37 -15.82 -13.24
CA ASN A 262 7.62 -15.99 -11.81
C ASN A 262 9.11 -16.29 -11.49
N SER A 263 10.00 -16.35 -12.48
CA SER A 263 11.44 -16.60 -12.29
C SER A 263 12.09 -15.60 -11.31
N ASP A 264 11.70 -14.32 -11.40
CA ASP A 264 12.22 -13.27 -10.51
C ASP A 264 11.77 -13.47 -9.06
N ALA A 265 10.57 -14.00 -8.84
CA ALA A 265 10.09 -14.36 -7.52
C ALA A 265 10.96 -15.48 -6.91
N TYR A 266 11.15 -16.55 -7.66
CA TYR A 266 11.99 -17.67 -7.21
C TYR A 266 13.44 -17.24 -6.93
N TYR A 267 13.99 -16.36 -7.78
CA TYR A 267 15.34 -15.82 -7.57
C TYR A 267 15.41 -14.96 -6.28
N LYS A 268 14.47 -14.05 -6.08
CA LYS A 268 14.38 -13.20 -4.88
C LYS A 268 14.23 -14.03 -3.62
N ILE A 269 13.30 -15.00 -3.63
CA ILE A 269 13.04 -15.88 -2.50
C ILE A 269 14.29 -16.68 -2.17
N ARG A 270 14.94 -17.29 -3.16
CA ARG A 270 16.17 -18.06 -2.97
C ARG A 270 17.28 -17.21 -2.35
N ASN A 271 17.49 -15.99 -2.83
CA ASN A 271 18.53 -15.11 -2.33
C ASN A 271 18.25 -14.64 -0.90
N LEU A 272 16.99 -14.35 -0.58
CA LEU A 272 16.59 -13.91 0.76
C LEU A 272 16.54 -15.08 1.76
N ALA A 273 16.15 -16.27 1.33
CA ALA A 273 16.12 -17.46 2.17
C ALA A 273 17.55 -17.93 2.55
N GLY A 274 18.54 -17.77 1.66
CA GLY A 274 19.91 -18.15 1.94
C GLY A 274 20.02 -19.58 2.49
N ASP A 275 20.54 -19.73 3.72
CA ASP A 275 20.68 -21.02 4.39
C ASP A 275 19.34 -21.62 4.85
N GLU A 276 18.26 -20.83 4.89
CA GLU A 276 16.92 -21.25 5.31
C GLU A 276 16.10 -21.89 4.18
N LEU A 277 16.69 -22.17 3.01
CA LEU A 277 16.02 -22.80 1.85
C LEU A 277 15.28 -24.08 2.18
N SER A 278 15.78 -24.88 3.13
CA SER A 278 15.16 -26.12 3.58
C SER A 278 13.85 -25.91 4.34
N ARG A 279 13.60 -24.69 4.85
CA ARG A 279 12.37 -24.30 5.54
C ARG A 279 11.29 -23.80 4.60
N LEU A 280 11.54 -23.67 3.31
CA LEU A 280 10.53 -23.13 2.39
C LEU A 280 9.32 -24.05 2.25
N ASP A 281 8.13 -23.48 2.44
CA ASP A 281 6.83 -24.08 2.10
C ASP A 281 6.55 -23.87 0.62
N TRP A 282 7.00 -24.80 -0.21
CA TRP A 282 6.83 -24.72 -1.67
C TRP A 282 5.37 -24.75 -2.14
N PRO A 283 4.44 -25.50 -1.50
CA PRO A 283 3.00 -25.38 -1.76
C PRO A 283 2.46 -23.98 -1.51
N ALA A 284 2.69 -23.39 -0.33
CA ALA A 284 2.23 -22.05 0.02
C ALA A 284 2.78 -21.01 -0.97
N LEU A 285 4.05 -21.11 -1.33
CA LEU A 285 4.69 -20.23 -2.30
C LEU A 285 4.05 -20.31 -3.68
N ARG A 286 3.79 -21.53 -4.19
CA ARG A 286 3.12 -21.69 -5.51
C ARG A 286 1.70 -21.16 -5.51
N ASN A 287 0.96 -21.39 -4.42
CA ASN A 287 -0.40 -20.89 -4.28
C ASN A 287 -0.42 -19.36 -4.28
N ALA A 288 0.41 -18.70 -3.49
CA ALA A 288 0.51 -17.23 -3.46
C ALA A 288 0.84 -16.64 -4.84
N LEU A 289 1.75 -17.29 -5.59
CA LEU A 289 2.10 -16.87 -6.96
C LEU A 289 0.94 -17.07 -7.97
N ALA A 290 0.04 -18.01 -7.72
CA ALA A 290 -1.11 -18.28 -8.57
C ALA A 290 -2.31 -17.38 -8.21
N GLU A 291 -2.61 -17.24 -6.93
CA GLU A 291 -3.81 -16.57 -6.42
C GLU A 291 -3.70 -15.03 -6.47
N ARG A 292 -2.49 -14.48 -6.31
CA ARG A 292 -2.19 -13.03 -6.43
C ARG A 292 -3.17 -12.15 -5.66
N THR A 293 -3.42 -12.51 -4.42
CA THR A 293 -4.41 -11.85 -3.54
C THR A 293 -3.91 -10.53 -2.94
N GLY A 294 -2.62 -10.20 -3.08
CA GLY A 294 -2.01 -9.07 -2.38
C GLY A 294 -1.85 -9.29 -0.87
N LEU A 295 -2.14 -10.48 -0.36
CA LEU A 295 -1.96 -10.80 1.06
C LEU A 295 -0.51 -11.24 1.34
N PRO A 296 0.07 -10.84 2.48
CA PRO A 296 1.35 -11.38 2.93
C PRO A 296 1.18 -12.84 3.38
N VAL A 297 1.64 -13.77 2.56
CA VAL A 297 1.60 -15.21 2.82
C VAL A 297 2.94 -15.66 3.39
N ARG A 298 2.91 -16.30 4.57
CA ARG A 298 4.11 -16.95 5.10
C ARG A 298 4.50 -18.12 4.20
N VAL A 299 5.75 -18.14 3.77
CA VAL A 299 6.32 -19.15 2.87
C VAL A 299 7.45 -19.97 3.50
N THR A 300 7.53 -19.96 4.82
CA THR A 300 8.38 -20.84 5.63
C THR A 300 7.54 -21.83 6.44
N LEU A 301 8.02 -23.05 6.58
CA LEU A 301 7.45 -24.04 7.49
C LEU A 301 7.62 -23.61 8.95
N GLN A 302 6.62 -23.85 9.78
CA GLN A 302 6.72 -23.56 11.21
C GLN A 302 7.87 -24.35 11.84
N ASN A 303 8.68 -23.67 12.63
CA ASN A 303 9.62 -24.35 13.51
C ASN A 303 8.82 -25.03 14.63
N HIS A 304 8.70 -26.36 14.59
CA HIS A 304 8.08 -27.12 15.66
C HIS A 304 8.94 -27.19 16.96
N ALA A 305 10.04 -26.42 17.03
CA ALA A 305 10.97 -26.48 18.16
C ALA A 305 10.55 -25.66 19.40
N GLU A 306 9.53 -24.75 19.28
CA GLU A 306 9.17 -23.90 20.42
C GLU A 306 8.02 -24.43 21.31
N ASN A 307 7.36 -25.56 20.95
CA ASN A 307 6.22 -26.10 21.70
C ASN A 307 6.61 -27.30 22.62
N GLN A 308 7.88 -27.49 22.96
CA GLN A 308 8.30 -28.58 23.88
C GLN A 308 8.82 -28.09 25.25
N THR A 309 8.48 -26.86 25.64
CA THR A 309 8.76 -26.38 27.00
C THR A 309 7.47 -25.80 27.60
N GLU A 310 6.57 -26.70 28.02
CA GLU A 310 5.67 -26.52 29.13
C GLU A 310 5.74 -27.73 30.07
#